data_8e1d1e4fbf20755f33e54301d1246d7e
#
_entry.id   8e1d1e4fbf20755f33e54301d1246d7e
#
_cell.length_a   1.000
_cell.length_b   1.000
_cell.length_c   1.000
_cell.angle_alpha   90.00
_cell.angle_beta   90.00
_cell.angle_gamma   90.00
#
_symmetry.space_group_name_H-M   'P 1'
#
loop_
_entity.id
_entity.type
_entity.pdbx_description
1 polymer ?
#
loop_
_entity_poly.entity_id
_entity_poly.type
_entity_poly.pdbx_seq_one_letter_code
_entity_poly.pdbx_strand_id
1 'polypeptide(L)'
;VKKRRSGVKLFLTFVVVYAVICVLIFVFQKKFIYFPYRDLVATPGQYGLEYRDVFVSVPSGPKIHGWLVDPKPEGVGNLRYQTLARNIIFFHGNGGNISYSLDTVDLFATLGFRTFIVDYAGYGRSEGSASEEGLYAAGRAALEFFCKEVDLPPEEIIFVGRSLGGGVAVELALETPPAALVLESAFSSIWKMAGTMRYLFPLQILLTEKFDNLAKVPQLACPLLVVHSPADEIVPFEQGRSLFEAATCEKRFLEIRGDHNHGYHDSGELYSEGILAFLDKYVPEIE
;
A
#
# COMPACT_ATOMS: atom_id res chain seq x y z
N VAL A 1 -19.89 3.60 -55.69
CA VAL A 1 -20.85 3.17 -54.65
C VAL A 1 -20.30 1.99 -53.82
N LYS A 2 -19.73 0.93 -54.45
CA LYS A 2 -19.18 -0.25 -53.74
C LYS A 2 -18.02 0.08 -52.80
N LYS A 3 -17.06 0.97 -53.19
CA LYS A 3 -15.87 1.35 -52.40
C LYS A 3 -16.27 2.15 -51.16
N ARG A 4 -17.32 2.99 -51.22
CA ARG A 4 -17.82 3.77 -50.08
C ARG A 4 -18.53 2.88 -49.04
N ARG A 5 -19.27 1.85 -49.48
CA ARG A 5 -19.92 0.86 -48.61
C ARG A 5 -18.88 -0.02 -47.88
N SER A 6 -17.76 -0.34 -48.53
CA SER A 6 -16.65 -1.10 -47.89
C SER A 6 -15.96 -0.29 -46.79
N GLY A 7 -15.71 1.01 -47.01
CA GLY A 7 -15.13 1.89 -45.98
C GLY A 7 -16.02 2.07 -44.76
N VAL A 8 -17.34 2.23 -44.96
CA VAL A 8 -18.29 2.31 -43.84
C VAL A 8 -18.34 1.00 -43.02
N LYS A 9 -18.34 -0.14 -43.72
CA LYS A 9 -18.30 -1.45 -43.01
C LYS A 9 -17.03 -1.60 -42.18
N LEU A 10 -15.86 -1.27 -42.72
CA LEU A 10 -14.57 -1.33 -42.01
C LEU A 10 -14.58 -0.42 -40.78
N PHE A 11 -15.07 0.81 -40.93
CA PHE A 11 -15.19 1.76 -39.81
C PHE A 11 -16.13 1.22 -38.71
N LEU A 12 -17.31 0.71 -39.10
CA LEU A 12 -18.24 0.12 -38.13
C LEU A 12 -17.63 -1.09 -37.42
N THR A 13 -16.90 -1.94 -38.14
CA THR A 13 -16.18 -3.07 -37.51
C THR A 13 -15.15 -2.57 -36.49
N PHE A 14 -14.38 -1.54 -36.82
CA PHE A 14 -13.41 -0.95 -35.88
C PHE A 14 -14.12 -0.40 -34.62
N VAL A 15 -15.23 0.33 -34.79
CA VAL A 15 -16.00 0.86 -33.64
C VAL A 15 -16.53 -0.26 -32.76
N VAL A 16 -17.05 -1.33 -33.35
CA VAL A 16 -17.55 -2.49 -32.58
C VAL A 16 -16.41 -3.18 -31.82
N VAL A 17 -15.27 -3.43 -32.47
CA VAL A 17 -14.11 -4.05 -31.83
C VAL A 17 -13.60 -3.19 -30.68
N TYR A 18 -13.49 -1.87 -30.89
CA TYR A 18 -13.08 -0.94 -29.84
C TYR A 18 -14.03 -0.96 -28.64
N ALA A 19 -15.35 -0.93 -28.90
CA ALA A 19 -16.35 -1.01 -27.85
C ALA A 19 -16.27 -2.34 -27.06
N VAL A 20 -16.06 -3.47 -27.78
CA VAL A 20 -15.86 -4.77 -27.12
C VAL A 20 -14.63 -4.75 -26.22
N ILE A 21 -13.50 -4.18 -26.66
CA ILE A 21 -12.30 -4.06 -25.84
C ILE A 21 -12.58 -3.21 -24.59
N CYS A 22 -13.29 -2.08 -24.73
CA CYS A 22 -13.68 -1.25 -23.57
C CYS A 22 -14.54 -2.05 -22.58
N VAL A 23 -15.49 -2.84 -23.05
CA VAL A 23 -16.30 -3.72 -22.19
C VAL A 23 -15.45 -4.77 -21.51
N LEU A 24 -14.51 -5.39 -22.20
CA LEU A 24 -13.60 -6.37 -21.61
C LEU A 24 -12.71 -5.73 -20.53
N ILE A 25 -12.17 -4.54 -20.77
CA ILE A 25 -11.41 -3.79 -19.76
C ILE A 25 -12.29 -3.55 -18.52
N PHE A 26 -13.50 -3.04 -18.70
CA PHE A 26 -14.44 -2.75 -17.61
C PHE A 26 -14.77 -4.01 -16.80
N VAL A 27 -15.08 -5.13 -17.47
CA VAL A 27 -15.51 -6.37 -16.79
C VAL A 27 -14.34 -7.06 -16.08
N PHE A 28 -13.16 -7.07 -16.70
CA PHE A 28 -12.01 -7.84 -16.19
C PHE A 28 -10.96 -7.01 -15.47
N GLN A 29 -11.18 -5.70 -15.24
CA GLN A 29 -10.19 -4.80 -14.64
C GLN A 29 -9.59 -5.35 -13.33
N LYS A 30 -10.40 -5.95 -12.46
CA LYS A 30 -9.91 -6.52 -11.20
C LYS A 30 -8.84 -7.61 -11.37
N LYS A 31 -8.94 -8.41 -12.45
CA LYS A 31 -7.95 -9.44 -12.77
C LYS A 31 -6.63 -8.86 -13.28
N PHE A 32 -6.64 -7.63 -13.80
CA PHE A 32 -5.45 -6.91 -14.25
C PHE A 32 -4.83 -6.05 -13.16
N ILE A 33 -5.62 -5.73 -12.10
CA ILE A 33 -5.18 -4.86 -11.02
C ILE A 33 -4.67 -5.67 -9.82
N TYR A 34 -5.37 -6.77 -9.42
CA TYR A 34 -5.07 -7.51 -8.21
C TYR A 34 -4.42 -8.86 -8.52
N PHE A 35 -3.31 -9.16 -7.81
CA PHE A 35 -2.53 -10.40 -7.97
C PHE A 35 -2.39 -11.14 -6.63
N PRO A 36 -3.51 -11.60 -6.02
CA PRO A 36 -3.47 -12.28 -4.74
C PRO A 36 -2.95 -13.72 -4.86
N TYR A 37 -2.12 -14.14 -3.90
CA TYR A 37 -1.75 -15.53 -3.67
C TYR A 37 -2.35 -16.01 -2.35
N ARG A 38 -2.83 -17.26 -2.33
CA ARG A 38 -3.47 -17.86 -1.14
C ARG A 38 -2.47 -18.49 -0.20
N ASP A 39 -1.46 -19.15 -0.75
CA ASP A 39 -0.49 -19.88 0.03
C ASP A 39 0.53 -18.94 0.66
N LEU A 40 0.74 -19.09 1.97
CA LEU A 40 1.82 -18.38 2.68
C LEU A 40 3.15 -19.07 2.36
N VAL A 41 4.17 -18.31 1.98
CA VAL A 41 5.51 -18.85 1.67
C VAL A 41 6.36 -19.02 2.93
N ALA A 42 6.08 -18.24 3.98
CA ALA A 42 6.76 -18.31 5.28
C ALA A 42 5.86 -17.71 6.38
N THR A 43 6.28 -17.81 7.63
CA THR A 43 5.64 -17.19 8.80
C THR A 43 6.66 -16.39 9.59
N PRO A 44 6.25 -15.40 10.41
CA PRO A 44 7.17 -14.62 11.24
C PRO A 44 8.02 -15.50 12.19
N GLY A 45 7.48 -16.62 12.65
CA GLY A 45 8.23 -17.57 13.48
C GLY A 45 9.47 -18.17 12.83
N GLN A 46 9.47 -18.32 11.49
CA GLN A 46 10.65 -18.77 10.73
C GLN A 46 11.76 -17.71 10.64
N TYR A 47 11.40 -16.43 10.91
CA TYR A 47 12.33 -15.32 11.07
C TYR A 47 12.74 -15.09 12.56
N GLY A 48 12.30 -15.98 13.46
CA GLY A 48 12.57 -15.85 14.90
C GLY A 48 11.78 -14.73 15.58
N LEU A 49 10.68 -14.28 14.95
CA LEU A 49 9.82 -13.23 15.48
C LEU A 49 8.72 -13.83 16.35
N GLU A 50 8.44 -13.20 17.49
CA GLU A 50 7.22 -13.45 18.25
C GLU A 50 6.03 -12.81 17.57
N TYR A 51 4.95 -13.58 17.37
CA TYR A 51 3.78 -13.10 16.65
C TYR A 51 2.51 -13.85 17.04
N ARG A 52 1.37 -13.26 16.67
CA ARG A 52 0.06 -13.90 16.75
C ARG A 52 -0.65 -13.85 15.40
N ASP A 53 -1.22 -14.99 14.98
CA ASP A 53 -2.23 -15.01 13.92
C ASP A 53 -3.51 -14.32 14.41
N VAL A 54 -3.99 -13.36 13.62
CA VAL A 54 -5.18 -12.58 13.94
C VAL A 54 -6.18 -12.71 12.80
N PHE A 55 -7.45 -12.87 13.16
CA PHE A 55 -8.56 -12.82 12.21
C PHE A 55 -9.53 -11.73 12.62
N VAL A 56 -9.67 -10.72 11.77
CA VAL A 56 -10.55 -9.56 11.98
C VAL A 56 -11.79 -9.67 11.12
N SER A 57 -12.96 -9.49 11.72
CA SER A 57 -14.23 -9.44 10.98
C SER A 57 -14.47 -8.05 10.42
N VAL A 58 -14.59 -7.95 9.10
CA VAL A 58 -14.99 -6.69 8.45
C VAL A 58 -16.51 -6.53 8.61
N PRO A 59 -17.02 -5.40 9.08
CA PRO A 59 -18.46 -5.18 9.19
C PRO A 59 -19.20 -5.45 7.88
N SER A 60 -20.15 -6.37 7.89
CA SER A 60 -20.89 -6.83 6.68
C SER A 60 -20.00 -7.37 5.55
N GLY A 61 -18.77 -7.75 5.85
CA GLY A 61 -17.77 -8.19 4.90
C GLY A 61 -17.10 -9.52 5.28
N PRO A 62 -16.03 -9.88 4.59
CA PRO A 62 -15.27 -11.11 4.84
C PRO A 62 -14.45 -11.02 6.13
N LYS A 63 -14.01 -12.17 6.61
CA LYS A 63 -13.00 -12.26 7.65
C LYS A 63 -11.61 -12.12 7.03
N ILE A 64 -10.80 -11.22 7.55
CA ILE A 64 -9.44 -10.97 7.07
C ILE A 64 -8.41 -11.49 8.07
N HIS A 65 -7.30 -11.97 7.55
CA HIS A 65 -6.18 -12.51 8.30
C HIS A 65 -5.06 -11.48 8.41
N GLY A 66 -4.32 -11.50 9.50
CA GLY A 66 -3.12 -10.68 9.70
C GLY A 66 -2.20 -11.27 10.75
N TRP A 67 -1.03 -10.68 10.87
CA TRP A 67 -0.07 -10.96 11.91
C TRP A 67 0.18 -9.74 12.77
N LEU A 68 0.03 -9.91 14.06
CA LEU A 68 0.55 -8.98 15.06
C LEU A 68 1.94 -9.48 15.47
N VAL A 69 2.96 -8.71 15.16
CA VAL A 69 4.37 -9.05 15.36
C VAL A 69 4.94 -8.11 16.39
N ASP A 70 5.53 -8.67 17.45
CA ASP A 70 6.17 -7.91 18.50
C ASP A 70 7.58 -7.46 18.10
N PRO A 71 8.10 -6.36 18.66
CA PRO A 71 9.49 -5.95 18.46
C PRO A 71 10.45 -7.01 18.96
N LYS A 72 11.64 -7.10 18.36
CA LYS A 72 12.69 -7.99 18.88
C LYS A 72 13.13 -7.54 20.28
N PRO A 73 13.51 -8.49 21.18
CA PRO A 73 14.00 -8.15 22.51
C PRO A 73 15.18 -7.18 22.48
N GLU A 74 15.33 -6.40 23.55
CA GLU A 74 16.47 -5.51 23.74
C GLU A 74 17.81 -6.26 23.57
N GLY A 75 18.78 -5.64 22.88
CA GLY A 75 20.08 -6.24 22.58
C GLY A 75 20.17 -6.92 21.21
N VAL A 76 19.04 -7.11 20.50
CA VAL A 76 18.98 -7.59 19.13
C VAL A 76 18.60 -6.42 18.23
N GLY A 77 19.55 -5.53 17.96
CA GLY A 77 19.33 -4.35 17.13
C GLY A 77 20.03 -3.10 17.71
N ASN A 78 19.80 -1.95 17.10
CA ASN A 78 20.43 -0.71 17.54
C ASN A 78 19.71 -0.16 18.77
N LEU A 79 20.39 -0.19 19.94
CA LEU A 79 19.90 0.28 21.26
C LEU A 79 19.28 1.70 21.24
N ARG A 80 19.67 2.52 20.27
CA ARG A 80 19.17 3.91 20.12
C ARG A 80 17.67 3.98 19.84
N TYR A 81 17.05 2.92 19.35
CA TYR A 81 15.70 2.91 18.85
C TYR A 81 14.73 2.03 19.67
N GLN A 82 15.24 1.29 20.64
CA GLN A 82 14.47 0.33 21.45
C GLN A 82 13.64 0.98 22.57
N THR A 83 13.85 2.27 22.85
CA THR A 83 13.08 2.99 23.89
C THR A 83 11.72 3.47 23.43
N LEU A 84 11.43 3.36 22.16
CA LEU A 84 10.18 3.88 21.57
C LEU A 84 9.26 2.71 21.26
N ALA A 85 8.32 2.38 22.12
CA ALA A 85 7.23 1.43 21.84
C ALA A 85 6.29 1.99 20.76
N ARG A 86 6.80 2.19 19.53
CA ARG A 86 6.02 2.70 18.40
C ARG A 86 5.26 1.58 17.71
N ASN A 87 4.04 1.86 17.32
CA ASN A 87 3.14 0.90 16.71
C ASN A 87 2.92 1.24 15.23
N ILE A 88 3.13 0.25 14.36
CA ILE A 88 2.93 0.36 12.92
C ILE A 88 1.76 -0.51 12.48
N ILE A 89 0.84 0.06 11.70
CA ILE A 89 -0.03 -0.74 10.84
C ILE A 89 0.52 -0.71 9.42
N PHE A 90 0.79 -1.90 8.85
CA PHE A 90 1.45 -2.04 7.55
C PHE A 90 0.51 -2.62 6.51
N PHE A 91 0.26 -1.85 5.46
CA PHE A 91 -0.52 -2.20 4.28
C PHE A 91 0.42 -2.64 3.16
N HIS A 92 0.42 -3.94 2.85
CA HIS A 92 1.36 -4.54 1.90
C HIS A 92 1.02 -4.22 0.43
N GLY A 93 1.96 -4.53 -0.47
CA GLY A 93 1.82 -4.34 -1.91
C GLY A 93 0.86 -5.33 -2.59
N ASN A 94 0.73 -5.20 -3.91
CA ASN A 94 -0.28 -5.94 -4.69
C ASN A 94 0.03 -7.42 -4.86
N GLY A 95 1.29 -7.79 -5.12
CA GLY A 95 1.65 -9.18 -5.41
C GLY A 95 1.79 -10.04 -4.16
N GLY A 96 1.30 -11.26 -4.19
CA GLY A 96 1.49 -12.22 -3.11
C GLY A 96 0.46 -12.12 -1.98
N ASN A 97 0.94 -12.00 -0.76
CA ASN A 97 0.21 -11.85 0.51
C ASN A 97 1.19 -11.35 1.59
N ILE A 98 0.77 -11.23 2.85
CA ILE A 98 1.61 -10.72 3.94
C ILE A 98 2.95 -11.46 4.11
N SER A 99 3.03 -12.75 3.72
CA SER A 99 4.27 -13.51 3.85
C SER A 99 5.40 -13.06 2.91
N TYR A 100 5.09 -12.31 1.86
CA TYR A 100 6.07 -11.70 0.97
C TYR A 100 6.67 -10.39 1.52
N SER A 101 6.17 -9.93 2.66
CA SER A 101 6.65 -8.70 3.32
C SER A 101 7.42 -8.98 4.62
N LEU A 102 7.77 -10.24 4.89
CA LEU A 102 8.40 -10.65 6.14
C LEU A 102 9.75 -9.98 6.39
N ASP A 103 10.56 -9.76 5.35
CA ASP A 103 11.84 -9.05 5.51
C ASP A 103 11.64 -7.61 6.01
N THR A 104 10.61 -6.91 5.52
CA THR A 104 10.26 -5.57 6.00
C THR A 104 9.71 -5.60 7.43
N VAL A 105 8.88 -6.61 7.74
CA VAL A 105 8.36 -6.80 9.11
C VAL A 105 9.49 -7.13 10.08
N ASP A 106 10.46 -7.96 9.67
CA ASP A 106 11.67 -8.27 10.45
C ASP A 106 12.52 -7.01 10.71
N LEU A 107 12.67 -6.16 9.68
CA LEU A 107 13.36 -4.88 9.82
C LEU A 107 12.65 -4.00 10.85
N PHE A 108 11.32 -3.84 10.77
CA PHE A 108 10.56 -3.05 11.73
C PHE A 108 10.65 -3.61 13.14
N ALA A 109 10.55 -4.92 13.31
CA ALA A 109 10.74 -5.58 14.61
C ALA A 109 12.16 -5.36 15.17
N THR A 110 13.19 -5.37 14.31
CA THR A 110 14.59 -5.06 14.67
C THR A 110 14.78 -3.59 15.06
N LEU A 111 14.01 -2.68 14.47
CA LEU A 111 14.01 -1.26 14.82
C LEU A 111 13.15 -0.96 16.08
N GLY A 112 12.55 -1.97 16.71
CA GLY A 112 11.77 -1.80 17.93
C GLY A 112 10.29 -1.52 17.73
N PHE A 113 9.75 -1.67 16.50
CA PHE A 113 8.33 -1.45 16.23
C PHE A 113 7.50 -2.72 16.44
N ARG A 114 6.37 -2.58 17.14
CA ARG A 114 5.27 -3.54 17.04
C ARG A 114 4.54 -3.30 15.73
N THR A 115 4.36 -4.36 14.94
CA THR A 115 3.78 -4.25 13.61
C THR A 115 2.53 -5.11 13.46
N PHE A 116 1.42 -4.51 13.04
CA PHE A 116 0.26 -5.24 12.56
C PHE A 116 0.22 -5.18 11.05
N ILE A 117 0.41 -6.32 10.38
CA ILE A 117 0.30 -6.48 8.93
C ILE A 117 -0.91 -7.34 8.60
N VAL A 118 -1.72 -6.95 7.60
CA VAL A 118 -3.00 -7.57 7.29
C VAL A 118 -3.14 -7.90 5.81
N ASP A 119 -3.64 -9.09 5.50
CA ASP A 119 -4.07 -9.50 4.16
C ASP A 119 -5.43 -8.91 3.82
N TYR A 120 -5.56 -8.33 2.64
CA TYR A 120 -6.83 -7.85 2.12
C TYR A 120 -7.76 -9.00 1.74
N ALA A 121 -9.06 -8.71 1.53
CA ALA A 121 -10.01 -9.68 1.02
C ALA A 121 -9.48 -10.36 -0.26
N GLY A 122 -9.42 -11.69 -0.25
CA GLY A 122 -8.90 -12.49 -1.36
C GLY A 122 -7.42 -12.82 -1.31
N TYR A 123 -6.63 -12.16 -0.45
CA TYR A 123 -5.20 -12.42 -0.26
C TYR A 123 -4.96 -13.40 0.89
N GLY A 124 -3.90 -14.19 0.82
CA GLY A 124 -3.48 -15.13 1.84
C GLY A 124 -4.63 -15.96 2.41
N ARG A 125 -4.79 -15.91 3.72
CA ARG A 125 -5.87 -16.62 4.44
C ARG A 125 -7.16 -15.80 4.58
N SER A 126 -7.20 -14.57 4.07
CA SER A 126 -8.40 -13.72 4.09
C SER A 126 -9.47 -14.25 3.17
N GLU A 127 -10.73 -14.19 3.59
CA GLU A 127 -11.88 -14.56 2.77
C GLU A 127 -12.20 -13.51 1.70
N GLY A 128 -13.17 -13.80 0.83
CA GLY A 128 -13.71 -12.85 -0.15
C GLY A 128 -12.85 -12.66 -1.40
N SER A 129 -12.95 -11.48 -2.00
CA SER A 129 -12.24 -11.08 -3.21
C SER A 129 -11.84 -9.60 -3.17
N ALA A 130 -10.72 -9.27 -3.82
CA ALA A 130 -10.18 -7.91 -3.84
C ALA A 130 -11.08 -6.91 -4.59
N SER A 131 -11.18 -5.73 -4.02
CA SER A 131 -11.71 -4.51 -4.64
C SER A 131 -11.23 -3.30 -3.84
N GLU A 132 -11.21 -2.12 -4.46
CA GLU A 132 -10.78 -0.89 -3.80
C GLU A 132 -11.53 -0.66 -2.47
N GLU A 133 -12.87 -0.68 -2.50
CA GLU A 133 -13.69 -0.53 -1.29
C GLU A 133 -13.47 -1.67 -0.28
N GLY A 134 -13.26 -2.91 -0.78
CA GLY A 134 -12.96 -4.05 0.09
C GLY A 134 -11.61 -3.92 0.79
N LEU A 135 -10.60 -3.34 0.12
CA LEU A 135 -9.30 -3.05 0.74
C LEU A 135 -9.42 -1.94 1.80
N TYR A 136 -10.19 -0.89 1.52
CA TYR A 136 -10.45 0.18 2.49
C TYR A 136 -11.21 -0.34 3.71
N ALA A 137 -12.26 -1.14 3.50
CA ALA A 137 -13.02 -1.76 4.59
C ALA A 137 -12.15 -2.70 5.44
N ALA A 138 -11.25 -3.47 4.82
CA ALA A 138 -10.28 -4.29 5.51
C ALA A 138 -9.32 -3.44 6.36
N GLY A 139 -8.82 -2.34 5.78
CA GLY A 139 -7.96 -1.39 6.48
C GLY A 139 -8.63 -0.76 7.70
N ARG A 140 -9.88 -0.30 7.58
CA ARG A 140 -10.67 0.27 8.70
C ARG A 140 -10.83 -0.75 9.84
N ALA A 141 -11.24 -1.97 9.50
CA ALA A 141 -11.41 -3.04 10.49
C ALA A 141 -10.08 -3.43 11.16
N ALA A 142 -8.99 -3.47 10.39
CA ALA A 142 -7.66 -3.73 10.90
C ALA A 142 -7.18 -2.62 11.86
N LEU A 143 -7.40 -1.36 11.51
CA LEU A 143 -7.06 -0.22 12.36
C LEU A 143 -7.85 -0.24 13.66
N GLU A 144 -9.17 -0.43 13.60
CA GLU A 144 -10.03 -0.54 14.79
C GLU A 144 -9.57 -1.67 15.72
N PHE A 145 -9.26 -2.84 15.15
CA PHE A 145 -8.71 -3.96 15.93
C PHE A 145 -7.38 -3.56 16.58
N PHE A 146 -6.45 -3.00 15.81
CA PHE A 146 -5.11 -2.70 16.29
C PHE A 146 -5.10 -1.63 17.38
N CYS A 147 -5.89 -0.56 17.23
CA CYS A 147 -6.06 0.45 18.27
C CYS A 147 -6.53 -0.14 19.61
N LYS A 148 -7.52 -1.06 19.56
CA LYS A 148 -8.01 -1.76 20.76
C LYS A 148 -6.96 -2.71 21.36
N GLU A 149 -6.16 -3.34 20.52
CA GLU A 149 -5.15 -4.30 20.94
C GLU A 149 -3.98 -3.64 21.66
N VAL A 150 -3.56 -2.46 21.20
CA VAL A 150 -2.45 -1.71 21.78
C VAL A 150 -2.89 -0.65 22.80
N ASP A 151 -4.20 -0.47 22.97
CA ASP A 151 -4.83 0.55 23.84
C ASP A 151 -4.36 1.99 23.49
N LEU A 152 -4.27 2.27 22.18
CA LEU A 152 -3.85 3.57 21.68
C LEU A 152 -4.84 4.11 20.65
N PRO A 153 -5.03 5.43 20.58
CA PRO A 153 -5.83 6.06 19.53
C PRO A 153 -5.06 6.08 18.19
N PRO A 154 -5.75 6.21 17.06
CA PRO A 154 -5.13 6.19 15.73
C PRO A 154 -4.04 7.24 15.50
N GLU A 155 -4.16 8.41 16.13
CA GLU A 155 -3.19 9.51 16.08
C GLU A 155 -1.82 9.19 16.73
N GLU A 156 -1.73 8.06 17.42
CA GLU A 156 -0.48 7.53 17.99
C GLU A 156 0.07 6.32 17.21
N ILE A 157 -0.62 5.92 16.12
CA ILE A 157 -0.22 4.80 15.26
C ILE A 157 0.39 5.34 13.97
N ILE A 158 1.48 4.72 13.53
CA ILE A 158 2.13 5.02 12.26
C ILE A 158 1.50 4.16 11.17
N PHE A 159 1.04 4.78 10.08
CA PHE A 159 0.57 4.05 8.91
C PHE A 159 1.70 3.92 7.89
N VAL A 160 1.95 2.70 7.46
CA VAL A 160 2.90 2.40 6.38
C VAL A 160 2.17 1.72 5.24
N GLY A 161 2.27 2.28 4.04
CA GLY A 161 1.66 1.70 2.85
C GLY A 161 2.66 1.54 1.71
N ARG A 162 2.87 0.29 1.26
CA ARG A 162 3.73 -0.01 0.12
C ARG A 162 2.91 -0.25 -1.14
N SER A 163 3.27 0.40 -2.25
CA SER A 163 2.65 0.20 -3.57
C SER A 163 1.12 0.30 -3.49
N LEU A 164 0.36 -0.78 -3.73
CA LEU A 164 -1.09 -0.85 -3.57
C LEU A 164 -1.54 -0.45 -2.16
N GLY A 165 -0.82 -0.88 -1.14
CA GLY A 165 -1.09 -0.53 0.26
C GLY A 165 -0.99 0.97 0.56
N GLY A 166 -0.23 1.71 -0.26
CA GLY A 166 -0.20 3.18 -0.21
C GLY A 166 -1.58 3.80 -0.45
N GLY A 167 -2.38 3.20 -1.34
CA GLY A 167 -3.76 3.64 -1.56
C GLY A 167 -4.67 3.42 -0.36
N VAL A 168 -4.50 2.29 0.33
CA VAL A 168 -5.24 2.01 1.58
C VAL A 168 -4.82 2.97 2.69
N ALA A 169 -3.51 3.14 2.87
CA ALA A 169 -2.97 4.02 3.91
C ALA A 169 -3.40 5.49 3.72
N VAL A 170 -3.42 5.99 2.48
CA VAL A 170 -3.90 7.35 2.17
C VAL A 170 -5.38 7.51 2.49
N GLU A 171 -6.23 6.55 2.10
CA GLU A 171 -7.67 6.61 2.40
C GLU A 171 -7.93 6.67 3.89
N LEU A 172 -7.31 5.76 4.65
CA LEU A 172 -7.48 5.72 6.10
C LEU A 172 -6.96 6.98 6.78
N ALA A 173 -5.81 7.51 6.32
CA ALA A 173 -5.24 8.73 6.88
C ALA A 173 -6.09 9.99 6.65
N LEU A 174 -6.96 9.99 5.63
CA LEU A 174 -7.95 11.06 5.44
C LEU A 174 -9.12 10.94 6.42
N GLU A 175 -9.58 9.71 6.67
CA GLU A 175 -10.69 9.43 7.57
C GLU A 175 -10.27 9.58 9.03
N THR A 176 -9.06 9.15 9.34
CA THR A 176 -8.51 9.04 10.69
C THR A 176 -7.02 9.33 10.64
N PRO A 177 -6.59 10.58 10.87
CA PRO A 177 -5.20 10.98 10.77
C PRO A 177 -4.31 10.18 11.74
N PRO A 178 -3.23 9.51 11.23
CA PRO A 178 -2.25 8.80 12.06
C PRO A 178 -1.21 9.75 12.67
N ALA A 179 -0.34 9.22 13.55
CA ALA A 179 0.85 9.92 14.03
C ALA A 179 1.76 10.35 12.86
N ALA A 180 1.91 9.48 11.87
CA ALA A 180 2.61 9.75 10.61
C ALA A 180 2.17 8.76 9.54
N LEU A 181 2.28 9.18 8.27
CA LEU A 181 2.04 8.34 7.09
C LEU A 181 3.34 8.14 6.31
N VAL A 182 3.70 6.88 6.06
CA VAL A 182 4.84 6.50 5.20
C VAL A 182 4.30 5.84 3.94
N LEU A 183 4.61 6.41 2.79
CA LEU A 183 4.25 5.89 1.47
C LEU A 183 5.52 5.41 0.75
N GLU A 184 5.66 4.09 0.59
CA GLU A 184 6.80 3.47 -0.07
C GLU A 184 6.40 2.97 -1.46
N SER A 185 7.12 3.41 -2.50
CA SER A 185 6.89 3.03 -3.90
C SER A 185 5.41 3.14 -4.29
N ALA A 186 4.70 4.14 -3.75
CA ALA A 186 3.28 4.33 -3.96
C ALA A 186 3.00 5.05 -5.28
N PHE A 187 1.92 4.64 -5.94
CA PHE A 187 1.48 5.26 -7.19
C PHE A 187 0.45 6.38 -6.96
N SER A 188 0.32 7.26 -7.93
CA SER A 188 -0.60 8.40 -7.88
C SER A 188 -2.05 8.02 -8.20
N SER A 189 -2.29 7.02 -9.08
CA SER A 189 -3.61 6.44 -9.36
C SER A 189 -3.49 5.24 -10.30
N ILE A 190 -4.47 4.31 -10.25
CA ILE A 190 -4.50 3.12 -11.13
C ILE A 190 -4.49 3.48 -12.61
N TRP A 191 -5.27 4.51 -13.03
CA TRP A 191 -5.30 4.87 -14.45
C TRP A 191 -3.95 5.41 -14.96
N LYS A 192 -3.14 6.02 -14.10
CA LYS A 192 -1.78 6.45 -14.45
C LYS A 192 -0.80 5.28 -14.53
N MET A 193 -1.03 4.22 -13.74
CA MET A 193 -0.27 2.97 -13.84
C MET A 193 -0.47 2.24 -15.16
N ALA A 194 -1.59 2.47 -15.84
CA ALA A 194 -1.88 1.84 -17.14
C ALA A 194 -0.97 2.32 -18.31
N GLY A 195 0.03 3.16 -18.04
CA GLY A 195 1.04 3.59 -19.02
C GLY A 195 0.41 4.18 -20.28
N THR A 196 0.81 3.68 -21.47
CA THR A 196 0.30 4.15 -22.77
C THR A 196 -1.16 3.80 -23.01
N MET A 197 -1.72 2.78 -22.34
CA MET A 197 -3.11 2.35 -22.49
C MET A 197 -4.09 3.49 -22.16
N ARG A 198 -3.73 4.39 -21.22
CA ARG A 198 -4.56 5.55 -20.87
C ARG A 198 -4.80 6.54 -22.00
N TYR A 199 -3.97 6.54 -23.03
CA TYR A 199 -4.14 7.40 -24.23
C TYR A 199 -4.96 6.70 -25.32
N LEU A 200 -5.07 5.37 -25.26
CA LEU A 200 -5.81 4.56 -26.22
C LEU A 200 -7.26 4.32 -25.78
N PHE A 201 -7.50 4.25 -24.48
CA PHE A 201 -8.80 3.96 -23.88
C PHE A 201 -9.16 5.02 -22.83
N PRO A 202 -10.45 5.35 -22.66
CA PRO A 202 -10.92 6.32 -21.67
C PRO A 202 -10.94 5.70 -20.25
N LEU A 203 -9.77 5.29 -19.75
CA LEU A 203 -9.63 4.52 -18.52
C LEU A 203 -10.17 5.25 -17.28
N GLN A 204 -10.12 6.58 -17.24
CA GLN A 204 -10.70 7.37 -16.15
C GLN A 204 -12.20 7.14 -15.97
N ILE A 205 -12.91 6.79 -17.08
CA ILE A 205 -14.35 6.51 -17.09
C ILE A 205 -14.60 5.01 -16.92
N LEU A 206 -13.76 4.17 -17.54
CA LEU A 206 -13.94 2.72 -17.55
C LEU A 206 -13.58 2.05 -16.24
N LEU A 207 -12.54 2.55 -15.54
CA LEU A 207 -12.10 1.95 -14.30
C LEU A 207 -13.01 2.34 -13.12
N THR A 208 -13.46 1.33 -12.38
CA THR A 208 -14.14 1.49 -11.09
C THR A 208 -13.13 1.49 -9.94
N GLU A 209 -12.02 0.78 -10.09
CA GLU A 209 -10.89 0.74 -9.17
C GLU A 209 -9.95 1.92 -9.49
N LYS A 210 -9.93 2.94 -8.69
CA LYS A 210 -9.25 4.21 -8.98
C LYS A 210 -7.98 4.44 -8.18
N PHE A 211 -8.05 4.22 -6.87
CA PHE A 211 -6.99 4.57 -5.91
C PHE A 211 -6.37 5.93 -6.27
N ASP A 212 -7.20 6.97 -6.35
CA ASP A 212 -6.76 8.31 -6.76
C ASP A 212 -6.05 9.03 -5.61
N ASN A 213 -4.84 8.55 -5.30
CA ASN A 213 -4.03 9.08 -4.20
C ASN A 213 -3.64 10.54 -4.45
N LEU A 214 -3.40 10.91 -5.73
CA LEU A 214 -3.00 12.28 -6.06
C LEU A 214 -4.09 13.31 -5.72
N ALA A 215 -5.36 12.96 -5.88
CA ALA A 215 -6.47 13.83 -5.50
C ALA A 215 -6.68 13.90 -3.97
N LYS A 216 -6.25 12.86 -3.25
CA LYS A 216 -6.44 12.70 -1.80
C LYS A 216 -5.32 13.35 -0.98
N VAL A 217 -4.07 13.16 -1.39
CA VAL A 217 -2.86 13.59 -0.64
C VAL A 217 -2.86 15.08 -0.24
N PRO A 218 -3.39 16.04 -1.03
CA PRO A 218 -3.47 17.46 -0.60
C PRO A 218 -4.33 17.70 0.66
N GLN A 219 -5.16 16.72 1.04
CA GLN A 219 -6.11 16.82 2.17
C GLN A 219 -5.58 16.16 3.44
N LEU A 220 -4.38 15.56 3.40
CA LEU A 220 -3.78 14.90 4.56
C LEU A 220 -3.47 15.92 5.66
N ALA A 221 -3.83 15.54 6.90
CA ALA A 221 -3.60 16.35 8.09
C ALA A 221 -2.45 15.82 8.99
N CYS A 222 -1.77 14.74 8.56
CA CYS A 222 -0.67 14.13 9.29
C CYS A 222 0.68 14.34 8.56
N PRO A 223 1.83 14.22 9.25
CA PRO A 223 3.15 14.22 8.61
C PRO A 223 3.29 13.09 7.58
N LEU A 224 3.87 13.39 6.42
CA LEU A 224 4.02 12.47 5.29
C LEU A 224 5.50 12.21 4.96
N LEU A 225 5.91 10.94 4.95
CA LEU A 225 7.15 10.49 4.33
C LEU A 225 6.84 9.76 3.02
N VAL A 226 7.40 10.24 1.91
CA VAL A 226 7.38 9.51 0.64
C VAL A 226 8.76 8.88 0.43
N VAL A 227 8.80 7.56 0.28
CA VAL A 227 10.01 6.77 0.04
C VAL A 227 9.92 6.18 -1.35
N HIS A 228 10.89 6.48 -2.23
CA HIS A 228 10.84 5.98 -3.61
C HIS A 228 12.24 5.87 -4.22
N SER A 229 12.43 4.85 -5.07
CA SER A 229 13.66 4.65 -5.82
C SER A 229 13.55 5.17 -7.26
N PRO A 230 14.54 5.91 -7.78
CA PRO A 230 14.61 6.24 -9.20
C PRO A 230 14.72 5.03 -10.13
N ALA A 231 15.13 3.87 -9.60
CA ALA A 231 15.27 2.63 -10.34
C ALA A 231 14.03 1.71 -10.24
N ASP A 232 12.94 2.20 -9.62
CA ASP A 232 11.66 1.48 -9.53
C ASP A 232 11.08 1.25 -10.94
N GLU A 233 11.06 0.00 -11.37
CA GLU A 233 10.62 -0.41 -12.73
C GLU A 233 9.11 -0.66 -12.83
N ILE A 234 8.41 -0.73 -11.68
CA ILE A 234 6.97 -0.98 -11.62
C ILE A 234 6.18 0.32 -11.46
N VAL A 235 6.54 1.12 -10.46
CA VAL A 235 5.92 2.43 -10.21
C VAL A 235 6.92 3.53 -10.57
N PRO A 236 6.71 4.24 -11.70
CA PRO A 236 7.63 5.31 -12.11
C PRO A 236 7.88 6.32 -10.98
N PHE A 237 9.15 6.69 -10.79
CA PHE A 237 9.61 7.61 -9.73
C PHE A 237 8.81 8.92 -9.67
N GLU A 238 8.41 9.45 -10.83
CA GLU A 238 7.61 10.66 -10.96
C GLU A 238 6.24 10.55 -10.28
N GLN A 239 5.72 9.34 -10.05
CA GLN A 239 4.47 9.18 -9.32
C GLN A 239 4.64 9.46 -7.83
N GLY A 240 5.72 8.96 -7.22
CA GLY A 240 6.07 9.30 -5.84
C GLY A 240 6.40 10.79 -5.69
N ARG A 241 7.16 11.36 -6.63
CA ARG A 241 7.43 12.82 -6.68
C ARG A 241 6.15 13.63 -6.76
N SER A 242 5.21 13.23 -7.60
CA SER A 242 3.91 13.92 -7.73
C SER A 242 3.09 13.87 -6.45
N LEU A 243 3.09 12.75 -5.71
CA LEU A 243 2.45 12.66 -4.39
C LEU A 243 3.10 13.61 -3.39
N PHE A 244 4.44 13.58 -3.32
CA PHE A 244 5.19 14.48 -2.44
C PHE A 244 4.90 15.95 -2.74
N GLU A 245 4.93 16.36 -4.01
CA GLU A 245 4.70 17.74 -4.43
C GLU A 245 3.27 18.21 -4.11
N ALA A 246 2.28 17.33 -4.29
CA ALA A 246 0.86 17.64 -4.05
C ALA A 246 0.52 17.76 -2.56
N ALA A 247 1.24 17.09 -1.67
CA ALA A 247 0.98 17.16 -0.23
C ALA A 247 1.19 18.59 0.31
N THR A 248 0.28 19.03 1.19
CA THR A 248 0.31 20.35 1.84
C THR A 248 0.74 20.31 3.30
N CYS A 249 0.73 19.11 3.90
CA CYS A 249 1.18 18.86 5.28
C CYS A 249 2.71 18.90 5.41
N GLU A 250 3.20 18.77 6.64
CA GLU A 250 4.63 18.53 6.91
C GLU A 250 5.07 17.28 6.18
N LYS A 251 6.14 17.36 5.40
CA LYS A 251 6.53 16.26 4.53
C LYS A 251 8.02 16.14 4.33
N ARG A 252 8.46 14.92 4.03
CA ARG A 252 9.83 14.60 3.61
C ARG A 252 9.80 13.62 2.45
N PHE A 253 10.77 13.74 1.54
CA PHE A 253 11.04 12.76 0.50
C PHE A 253 12.34 12.03 0.85
N LEU A 254 12.30 10.70 0.82
CA LEU A 254 13.46 9.84 0.98
C LEU A 254 13.70 9.09 -0.34
N GLU A 255 14.72 9.52 -1.05
CA GLU A 255 15.18 8.82 -2.24
C GLU A 255 16.02 7.61 -1.82
N ILE A 256 15.62 6.43 -2.27
CA ILE A 256 16.26 5.16 -1.97
C ILE A 256 16.86 4.53 -3.22
N ARG A 257 17.61 3.44 -3.05
CA ARG A 257 18.22 2.65 -4.13
C ARG A 257 17.42 1.37 -4.36
N GLY A 258 17.74 0.65 -5.45
CA GLY A 258 17.17 -0.66 -5.75
C GLY A 258 15.87 -0.59 -6.55
N ASP A 259 15.35 -1.74 -6.90
CA ASP A 259 14.11 -1.92 -7.64
C ASP A 259 12.87 -1.77 -6.76
N HIS A 260 11.66 -2.00 -7.34
CA HIS A 260 10.39 -1.86 -6.64
C HIS A 260 10.27 -2.75 -5.38
N ASN A 261 10.82 -3.94 -5.42
CA ASN A 261 10.64 -4.94 -4.36
C ASN A 261 11.77 -4.97 -3.35
N HIS A 262 12.98 -4.55 -3.74
CA HIS A 262 14.19 -4.66 -2.91
C HIS A 262 14.74 -3.30 -2.44
N GLY A 263 14.04 -2.19 -2.71
CA GLY A 263 14.51 -0.84 -2.40
C GLY A 263 14.91 -0.64 -0.94
N TYR A 264 14.17 -1.19 0.02
CA TYR A 264 14.50 -1.16 1.46
C TYR A 264 15.79 -1.94 1.76
N HIS A 265 15.99 -3.11 1.14
CA HIS A 265 17.17 -3.97 1.32
C HIS A 265 18.42 -3.33 0.69
N ASP A 266 18.33 -2.88 -0.56
CA ASP A 266 19.46 -2.33 -1.31
C ASP A 266 19.91 -0.96 -0.78
N SER A 267 19.03 -0.29 -0.04
CA SER A 267 19.32 0.98 0.64
C SER A 267 19.88 0.79 2.06
N GLY A 268 19.64 -0.35 2.70
CA GLY A 268 20.15 -0.67 4.01
C GLY A 268 19.93 0.43 5.06
N GLU A 269 21.01 0.95 5.64
CA GLU A 269 20.95 1.99 6.67
C GLU A 269 20.30 3.29 6.17
N LEU A 270 20.45 3.66 4.89
CA LEU A 270 19.80 4.84 4.33
C LEU A 270 18.27 4.78 4.50
N TYR A 271 17.68 3.58 4.30
CA TYR A 271 16.25 3.38 4.48
C TYR A 271 15.84 3.46 5.95
N SER A 272 16.48 2.69 6.82
CA SER A 272 16.14 2.64 8.25
C SER A 272 16.38 3.97 8.96
N GLU A 273 17.55 4.60 8.78
CA GLU A 273 17.87 5.90 9.36
C GLU A 273 16.96 7.02 8.79
N GLY A 274 16.61 6.95 7.51
CA GLY A 274 15.72 7.90 6.86
C GLY A 274 14.32 7.89 7.46
N ILE A 275 13.74 6.70 7.71
CA ILE A 275 12.45 6.54 8.39
C ILE A 275 12.55 7.02 9.83
N LEU A 276 13.54 6.56 10.59
CA LEU A 276 13.71 6.92 12.00
C LEU A 276 13.89 8.42 12.18
N ALA A 277 14.75 9.07 11.38
CA ALA A 277 14.96 10.51 11.43
C ALA A 277 13.70 11.34 11.06
N PHE A 278 12.80 10.77 10.27
CA PHE A 278 11.48 11.38 10.02
C PHE A 278 10.56 11.21 11.23
N LEU A 279 10.47 10.00 11.76
CA LEU A 279 9.60 9.70 12.91
C LEU A 279 10.05 10.45 14.17
N ASP A 280 11.36 10.53 14.44
CA ASP A 280 11.91 11.28 15.58
C ASP A 280 11.57 12.77 15.53
N LYS A 281 11.45 13.32 14.32
CA LYS A 281 11.08 14.73 14.14
C LYS A 281 9.60 15.01 14.34
N TYR A 282 8.74 14.09 13.89
CA TYR A 282 7.30 14.37 13.75
C TYR A 282 6.41 13.54 14.67
N VAL A 283 6.92 12.43 15.21
CA VAL A 283 6.20 11.55 16.14
C VAL A 283 6.92 11.60 17.47
N PRO A 284 6.51 12.49 18.39
CA PRO A 284 7.14 12.59 19.70
C PRO A 284 7.04 11.27 20.46
N GLU A 285 7.96 11.09 21.41
CA GLU A 285 7.91 9.97 22.36
C GLU A 285 6.62 10.05 23.18
N ILE A 286 5.95 8.92 23.32
CA ILE A 286 4.83 8.80 24.26
C ILE A 286 5.46 8.66 25.64
N GLU A 287 5.24 9.65 26.54
CA GLU A 287 5.72 9.64 27.94
C GLU A 287 5.06 8.52 28.78
#